data_d3b86554cd882cb8c7a8cac2495ceaea
#
_entry.id   d3b86554cd882cb8c7a8cac2495ceaea
#
_cell.length_a   1.000
_cell.length_b   1.000
_cell.length_c   1.000
_cell.angle_alpha   90.00
_cell.angle_beta   90.00
_cell.angle_gamma   90.00
#
_symmetry.space_group_name_H-M   'P 1'
#
loop_
_entity.id
_entity.type
_entity.pdbx_description
1 polymer ?
#
loop_
_entity_poly.entity_id
_entity_poly.type
_entity_poly.pdbx_seq_one_letter_code
_entity_poly.pdbx_strand_id
1 'polypeptide(L)'
;MQKRMMITGAGSGLGREIALRWAREGWQLALSDVNDAGLAETLQLVRAAGGDGFTQRCDVRDYSQLTALAQACEEKLGGIDVIVNNAGVASGGFFDELSLEDWDWQISINLMGVVKGCKAFLPLLTSSHGKIVNIASMAALMQGPAMSNYNVAKAGVVALSESLLIELKEQEVGVHVVCPSFFQTNLMDSFRGPTPAMKQQVGKLLESSPISAAEIADYIYQAIERGEFMILPHEQGRMAWALKQKTPQLLYNEMVSMAGKMRKKAAAV
;
A
#
# COMPACT_ATOMS: atom_id res chain seq x y z
N MET A 1 1.51 21.70 17.97
CA MET A 1 2.25 20.44 18.18
C MET A 1 2.86 20.00 16.87
N GLN A 2 4.07 19.44 16.91
CA GLN A 2 4.74 18.93 15.72
C GLN A 2 4.03 17.66 15.26
N LYS A 3 3.67 17.57 13.99
CA LYS A 3 2.93 16.43 13.43
C LYS A 3 3.91 15.29 13.08
N ARG A 4 3.56 14.05 13.40
CA ARG A 4 4.45 12.88 13.37
C ARG A 4 3.83 11.74 12.57
N MET A 5 4.58 11.18 11.62
CA MET A 5 4.11 10.07 10.79
C MET A 5 5.11 8.92 10.76
N MET A 6 4.61 7.70 10.83
CA MET A 6 5.37 6.49 10.50
C MET A 6 4.92 5.92 9.16
N ILE A 7 5.87 5.47 8.34
CA ILE A 7 5.57 4.82 7.07
C ILE A 7 6.44 3.59 6.85
N THR A 8 5.82 2.48 6.45
CA THR A 8 6.50 1.25 6.03
C THR A 8 6.69 1.22 4.50
N GLY A 9 7.76 0.58 4.02
CA GLY A 9 8.08 0.59 2.60
C GLY A 9 8.52 1.97 2.09
N ALA A 10 9.19 2.75 2.97
CA ALA A 10 9.60 4.12 2.69
C ALA A 10 10.87 4.25 1.84
N GLY A 11 11.56 3.14 1.57
CA GLY A 11 12.82 3.15 0.83
C GLY A 11 12.70 3.49 -0.66
N SER A 12 11.51 3.41 -1.25
CA SER A 12 11.30 3.70 -2.68
C SER A 12 9.82 3.94 -3.03
N GLY A 13 9.55 4.21 -4.30
CA GLY A 13 8.21 4.23 -4.90
C GLY A 13 7.20 5.11 -4.16
N LEU A 14 5.99 4.62 -3.98
CA LEU A 14 4.91 5.39 -3.35
C LEU A 14 5.23 5.77 -1.89
N GLY A 15 5.87 4.87 -1.14
CA GLY A 15 6.24 5.15 0.25
C GLY A 15 7.18 6.34 0.38
N ARG A 16 8.18 6.44 -0.52
CA ARG A 16 9.07 7.61 -0.60
C ARG A 16 8.29 8.88 -0.95
N GLU A 17 7.43 8.84 -1.96
CA GLU A 17 6.68 10.03 -2.38
C GLU A 17 5.68 10.50 -1.32
N ILE A 18 5.04 9.58 -0.59
CA ILE A 18 4.24 9.92 0.59
C ILE A 18 5.14 10.61 1.64
N ALA A 19 6.29 10.05 1.98
CA ALA A 19 7.20 10.67 2.95
C ALA A 19 7.59 12.09 2.51
N LEU A 20 7.93 12.30 1.24
CA LEU A 20 8.28 13.61 0.69
C LEU A 20 7.11 14.59 0.71
N ARG A 21 5.89 14.12 0.44
CA ARG A 21 4.69 14.98 0.49
C ARG A 21 4.45 15.53 1.90
N TRP A 22 4.56 14.67 2.93
CA TRP A 22 4.41 15.09 4.32
C TRP A 22 5.60 15.93 4.81
N ALA A 23 6.80 15.65 4.34
CA ALA A 23 8.01 16.43 4.66
C ALA A 23 7.87 17.91 4.26
N ARG A 24 7.23 18.21 3.12
CA ARG A 24 6.96 19.59 2.66
C ARG A 24 6.06 20.38 3.61
N GLU A 25 5.31 19.71 4.45
CA GLU A 25 4.48 20.31 5.51
C GLU A 25 5.21 20.36 6.89
N GLY A 26 6.52 20.05 6.90
CA GLY A 26 7.34 20.12 8.11
C GLY A 26 7.12 19.00 9.11
N TRP A 27 6.61 17.83 8.67
CA TRP A 27 6.36 16.69 9.56
C TRP A 27 7.64 16.00 10.01
N GLN A 28 7.59 15.39 11.19
CA GLN A 28 8.59 14.44 11.68
C GLN A 28 8.24 13.02 11.25
N LEU A 29 9.20 12.33 10.63
CA LEU A 29 8.95 11.08 9.95
C LEU A 29 9.78 9.92 10.51
N ALA A 30 9.12 8.82 10.86
CA ALA A 30 9.75 7.53 11.09
C ALA A 30 9.66 6.70 9.79
N LEU A 31 10.78 6.55 9.09
CA LEU A 31 10.84 5.86 7.81
C LEU A 31 11.29 4.42 8.01
N SER A 32 10.52 3.45 7.51
CA SER A 32 10.81 2.04 7.71
C SER A 32 10.77 1.26 6.39
N ASP A 33 11.75 0.39 6.20
CA ASP A 33 11.90 -0.53 5.06
C ASP A 33 12.84 -1.68 5.42
N VAL A 34 12.93 -2.69 4.57
CA VAL A 34 13.99 -3.72 4.61
C VAL A 34 15.25 -3.27 3.83
N ASN A 35 15.16 -2.22 3.04
CA ASN A 35 16.25 -1.65 2.24
C ASN A 35 16.86 -0.44 2.94
N ASP A 36 17.96 -0.65 3.64
CA ASP A 36 18.67 0.40 4.40
C ASP A 36 19.21 1.53 3.50
N ALA A 37 19.71 1.20 2.30
CA ALA A 37 20.22 2.21 1.36
C ALA A 37 19.09 3.11 0.85
N GLY A 38 17.93 2.53 0.49
CA GLY A 38 16.76 3.29 0.09
C GLY A 38 16.20 4.18 1.22
N LEU A 39 16.27 3.71 2.47
CA LEU A 39 15.88 4.51 3.64
C LEU A 39 16.81 5.71 3.83
N ALA A 40 18.12 5.51 3.73
CA ALA A 40 19.10 6.59 3.88
C ALA A 40 18.89 7.69 2.82
N GLU A 41 18.67 7.28 1.56
CA GLU A 41 18.36 8.20 0.46
C GLU A 41 17.05 8.97 0.73
N THR A 42 15.97 8.25 1.12
CA THR A 42 14.68 8.89 1.40
C THR A 42 14.79 9.90 2.54
N LEU A 43 15.55 9.60 3.61
CA LEU A 43 15.74 10.54 4.71
C LEU A 43 16.48 11.82 4.26
N GLN A 44 17.48 11.71 3.39
CA GLN A 44 18.14 12.87 2.82
C GLN A 44 17.16 13.75 2.03
N LEU A 45 16.32 13.13 1.19
CA LEU A 45 15.30 13.84 0.41
C LEU A 45 14.24 14.48 1.31
N VAL A 46 13.82 13.81 2.38
CA VAL A 46 12.87 14.33 3.39
C VAL A 46 13.43 15.59 4.02
N ARG A 47 14.70 15.60 4.43
CA ARG A 47 15.37 16.77 5.00
C ARG A 47 15.47 17.93 4.00
N ALA A 48 15.82 17.62 2.76
CA ALA A 48 15.85 18.61 1.68
C ALA A 48 14.46 19.22 1.38
N ALA A 49 13.39 18.46 1.64
CA ALA A 49 11.99 18.92 1.46
C ALA A 49 11.43 19.71 2.67
N GLY A 50 12.18 19.85 3.75
CA GLY A 50 11.78 20.63 4.93
C GLY A 50 11.23 19.80 6.10
N GLY A 51 11.17 18.48 5.99
CA GLY A 51 10.88 17.58 7.10
C GLY A 51 12.15 17.11 7.81
N ASP A 52 12.00 16.30 8.84
CA ASP A 52 13.10 15.57 9.48
C ASP A 52 12.57 14.25 10.05
N GLY A 53 13.43 13.46 10.67
CA GLY A 53 13.04 12.20 11.28
C GLY A 53 14.20 11.20 11.37
N PHE A 54 13.82 9.94 11.46
CA PHE A 54 14.78 8.85 11.55
C PHE A 54 14.38 7.66 10.66
N THR A 55 15.34 6.78 10.40
CA THR A 55 15.15 5.53 9.71
C THR A 55 15.28 4.36 10.67
N GLN A 56 14.50 3.30 10.43
CA GLN A 56 14.66 2.03 11.13
C GLN A 56 14.31 0.88 10.19
N ARG A 57 15.27 -0.05 10.03
CA ARG A 57 15.02 -1.30 9.31
C ARG A 57 13.92 -2.10 10.00
N CYS A 58 12.92 -2.53 9.23
CA CYS A 58 11.84 -3.36 9.74
C CYS A 58 11.25 -4.24 8.65
N ASP A 59 11.21 -5.54 8.89
CA ASP A 59 10.41 -6.47 8.10
C ASP A 59 9.01 -6.56 8.70
N VAL A 60 8.00 -6.12 7.95
CA VAL A 60 6.60 -6.11 8.41
C VAL A 60 6.03 -7.50 8.72
N ARG A 61 6.72 -8.56 8.30
CA ARG A 61 6.37 -9.94 8.68
C ARG A 61 6.69 -10.26 10.13
N ASP A 62 7.60 -9.51 10.74
CA ASP A 62 8.04 -9.71 12.12
C ASP A 62 7.37 -8.67 13.05
N TYR A 63 6.47 -9.16 13.89
CA TYR A 63 5.72 -8.29 14.80
C TYR A 63 6.62 -7.63 15.87
N SER A 64 7.71 -8.32 16.28
CA SER A 64 8.66 -7.76 17.25
C SER A 64 9.39 -6.53 16.70
N GLN A 65 9.73 -6.53 15.41
CA GLN A 65 10.34 -5.38 14.75
C GLN A 65 9.38 -4.18 14.64
N LEU A 66 8.09 -4.44 14.35
CA LEU A 66 7.06 -3.39 14.34
C LEU A 66 6.82 -2.80 15.73
N THR A 67 6.84 -3.63 16.78
CA THR A 67 6.72 -3.16 18.17
C THR A 67 7.93 -2.32 18.57
N ALA A 68 9.15 -2.74 18.21
CA ALA A 68 10.35 -1.96 18.43
C ALA A 68 10.35 -0.62 17.66
N LEU A 69 9.76 -0.60 16.45
CA LEU A 69 9.58 0.63 15.68
C LEU A 69 8.57 1.58 16.37
N ALA A 70 7.47 1.05 16.90
CA ALA A 70 6.50 1.86 17.66
C ALA A 70 7.15 2.47 18.92
N GLN A 71 7.94 1.69 19.65
CA GLN A 71 8.70 2.19 20.80
C GLN A 71 9.69 3.28 20.40
N ALA A 72 10.42 3.10 19.30
CA ALA A 72 11.34 4.12 18.79
C ALA A 72 10.63 5.42 18.37
N CYS A 73 9.39 5.32 17.85
CA CYS A 73 8.57 6.49 17.54
C CYS A 73 8.19 7.25 18.82
N GLU A 74 7.84 6.54 19.89
CA GLU A 74 7.55 7.16 21.17
C GLU A 74 8.78 7.84 21.77
N GLU A 75 9.93 7.17 21.80
CA GLU A 75 11.17 7.66 22.36
C GLU A 75 11.75 8.88 21.58
N LYS A 76 11.75 8.82 20.25
CA LYS A 76 12.43 9.81 19.41
C LYS A 76 11.53 10.95 18.95
N LEU A 77 10.23 10.68 18.76
CA LEU A 77 9.25 11.65 18.25
C LEU A 77 8.23 12.08 19.33
N GLY A 78 8.16 11.38 20.46
CA GLY A 78 7.17 11.63 21.50
C GLY A 78 5.76 11.13 21.14
N GLY A 79 5.64 10.17 20.22
CA GLY A 79 4.37 9.57 19.79
C GLY A 79 4.20 9.55 18.28
N ILE A 80 2.99 9.22 17.80
CA ILE A 80 2.63 9.16 16.37
C ILE A 80 1.21 9.69 16.16
N ASP A 81 1.02 10.46 15.10
CA ASP A 81 -0.28 11.00 14.70
C ASP A 81 -0.84 10.31 13.44
N VAL A 82 0.02 9.77 12.58
CA VAL A 82 -0.40 9.02 11.38
C VAL A 82 0.51 7.82 11.18
N ILE A 83 -0.08 6.66 10.89
CA ILE A 83 0.67 5.53 10.34
C ILE A 83 0.25 5.26 8.90
N VAL A 84 1.23 4.92 8.05
CA VAL A 84 1.00 4.50 6.68
C VAL A 84 1.55 3.09 6.49
N ASN A 85 0.66 2.11 6.46
CA ASN A 85 0.98 0.72 6.12
C ASN A 85 1.07 0.60 4.60
N ASN A 86 2.27 0.88 4.06
CA ASN A 86 2.50 0.91 2.61
C ASN A 86 3.39 -0.24 2.12
N ALA A 87 4.24 -0.83 2.96
CA ALA A 87 5.09 -1.95 2.56
C ALA A 87 4.29 -3.04 1.83
N GLY A 88 4.78 -3.46 0.68
CA GLY A 88 4.11 -4.44 -0.14
C GLY A 88 4.96 -4.96 -1.28
N VAL A 89 4.55 -6.10 -1.81
CA VAL A 89 5.21 -6.81 -2.90
C VAL A 89 4.18 -7.20 -3.96
N ALA A 90 4.63 -7.57 -5.16
CA ALA A 90 3.77 -8.07 -6.22
C ALA A 90 4.11 -9.52 -6.59
N SER A 91 3.08 -10.27 -6.90
CA SER A 91 3.20 -11.54 -7.61
C SER A 91 2.08 -11.65 -8.66
N GLY A 92 2.31 -12.45 -9.67
CA GLY A 92 1.35 -12.70 -10.73
C GLY A 92 1.51 -14.11 -11.28
N GLY A 93 0.41 -14.71 -11.71
CA GLY A 93 0.28 -16.05 -12.24
C GLY A 93 -1.18 -16.47 -12.18
N PHE A 94 -1.58 -17.37 -13.06
CA PHE A 94 -2.89 -18.00 -12.92
C PHE A 94 -2.93 -18.84 -11.64
N PHE A 95 -4.12 -19.12 -11.13
CA PHE A 95 -4.29 -19.81 -9.86
C PHE A 95 -3.58 -21.18 -9.81
N ASP A 96 -3.58 -21.89 -10.90
CA ASP A 96 -2.90 -23.20 -11.10
C ASP A 96 -1.37 -23.09 -11.26
N GLU A 97 -0.83 -21.89 -11.48
CA GLU A 97 0.61 -21.63 -11.63
C GLU A 97 1.25 -21.10 -10.34
N LEU A 98 0.46 -20.53 -9.44
CA LEU A 98 0.94 -19.95 -8.19
C LEU A 98 1.15 -21.03 -7.12
N SER A 99 2.36 -21.13 -6.59
CA SER A 99 2.67 -22.05 -5.49
C SER A 99 2.03 -21.58 -4.18
N LEU A 100 1.84 -22.48 -3.21
CA LEU A 100 1.40 -22.12 -1.88
C LEU A 100 2.43 -21.22 -1.17
N GLU A 101 3.72 -21.38 -1.48
CA GLU A 101 4.78 -20.50 -0.97
C GLU A 101 4.62 -19.06 -1.47
N ASP A 102 4.22 -18.86 -2.74
CA ASP A 102 3.92 -17.52 -3.26
C ASP A 102 2.69 -16.91 -2.58
N TRP A 103 1.69 -17.73 -2.27
CA TRP A 103 0.53 -17.32 -1.49
C TRP A 103 0.93 -16.88 -0.08
N ASP A 104 1.68 -17.70 0.65
CA ASP A 104 2.12 -17.41 2.02
C ASP A 104 2.98 -16.15 2.05
N TRP A 105 3.91 -16.01 1.12
CA TRP A 105 4.74 -14.83 1.00
C TRP A 105 3.92 -13.56 0.76
N GLN A 106 2.99 -13.61 -0.19
CA GLN A 106 2.13 -12.50 -0.56
C GLN A 106 1.22 -12.06 0.60
N ILE A 107 0.56 -13.01 1.24
CA ILE A 107 -0.35 -12.77 2.38
C ILE A 107 0.44 -12.27 3.60
N SER A 108 1.61 -12.86 3.90
CA SER A 108 2.41 -12.49 5.06
C SER A 108 2.86 -11.02 5.03
N ILE A 109 3.13 -10.47 3.85
CA ILE A 109 3.57 -9.08 3.68
C ILE A 109 2.37 -8.15 3.48
N ASN A 110 1.56 -8.40 2.42
CA ASN A 110 0.56 -7.45 1.95
C ASN A 110 -0.72 -7.39 2.80
N LEU A 111 -0.99 -8.41 3.61
CA LEU A 111 -2.14 -8.43 4.52
C LEU A 111 -1.68 -8.48 5.97
N MET A 112 -0.94 -9.52 6.36
CA MET A 112 -0.55 -9.70 7.77
C MET A 112 0.42 -8.61 8.24
N GLY A 113 1.26 -8.06 7.34
CA GLY A 113 2.09 -6.90 7.63
C GLY A 113 1.25 -5.68 8.01
N VAL A 114 0.15 -5.42 7.28
CA VAL A 114 -0.80 -4.34 7.59
C VAL A 114 -1.50 -4.58 8.93
N VAL A 115 -1.99 -5.81 9.17
CA VAL A 115 -2.61 -6.20 10.46
C VAL A 115 -1.66 -5.94 11.62
N LYS A 116 -0.40 -6.40 11.51
CA LYS A 116 0.62 -6.24 12.52
C LYS A 116 0.99 -4.76 12.74
N GLY A 117 1.11 -3.99 11.66
CA GLY A 117 1.33 -2.55 11.74
C GLY A 117 0.22 -1.83 12.51
N CYS A 118 -1.05 -2.07 12.16
CA CYS A 118 -2.19 -1.53 12.90
C CYS A 118 -2.12 -1.90 14.39
N LYS A 119 -1.87 -3.18 14.72
CA LYS A 119 -1.81 -3.64 16.12
C LYS A 119 -0.65 -3.02 16.91
N ALA A 120 0.54 -2.90 16.31
CA ALA A 120 1.72 -2.37 16.99
C ALA A 120 1.58 -0.89 17.34
N PHE A 121 0.92 -0.12 16.47
CA PHE A 121 0.81 1.32 16.62
C PHE A 121 -0.51 1.80 17.24
N LEU A 122 -1.52 0.93 17.38
CA LEU A 122 -2.83 1.32 17.89
C LEU A 122 -2.76 2.05 19.25
N PRO A 123 -1.94 1.63 20.25
CA PRO A 123 -1.84 2.35 21.52
C PRO A 123 -1.42 3.82 21.36
N LEU A 124 -0.45 4.10 20.49
CA LEU A 124 0.02 5.46 20.20
C LEU A 124 -1.04 6.30 19.49
N LEU A 125 -1.74 5.68 18.53
CA LEU A 125 -2.81 6.34 17.76
C LEU A 125 -4.03 6.65 18.63
N THR A 126 -4.38 5.77 19.56
CA THR A 126 -5.46 6.04 20.52
C THR A 126 -5.10 7.23 21.42
N SER A 127 -3.85 7.31 21.87
CA SER A 127 -3.38 8.44 22.71
C SER A 127 -3.35 9.77 21.96
N SER A 128 -3.15 9.76 20.65
CA SER A 128 -3.04 10.99 19.83
C SER A 128 -4.32 11.33 19.06
N HIS A 129 -5.38 10.51 19.14
CA HIS A 129 -6.53 10.55 18.22
C HIS A 129 -6.08 10.57 16.76
N GLY A 130 -5.11 9.71 16.45
CA GLY A 130 -4.38 9.68 15.19
C GLY A 130 -5.13 9.00 14.05
N LYS A 131 -4.38 8.70 12.98
CA LYS A 131 -4.96 8.12 11.75
C LYS A 131 -4.20 6.89 11.29
N ILE A 132 -4.94 5.89 10.82
CA ILE A 132 -4.43 4.72 10.10
C ILE A 132 -4.67 4.92 8.61
N VAL A 133 -3.62 4.77 7.80
CA VAL A 133 -3.69 4.80 6.34
C VAL A 133 -3.16 3.46 5.80
N ASN A 134 -4.04 2.65 5.23
CA ASN A 134 -3.68 1.35 4.68
C ASN A 134 -3.62 1.39 3.14
N ILE A 135 -2.49 1.04 2.55
CA ILE A 135 -2.34 0.99 1.10
C ILE A 135 -2.80 -0.37 0.57
N ALA A 136 -4.02 -0.37 0.04
CA ALA A 136 -4.61 -1.49 -0.70
C ALA A 136 -4.25 -1.40 -2.20
N SER A 137 -5.21 -1.61 -3.09
CA SER A 137 -5.08 -1.51 -4.54
C SER A 137 -6.46 -1.58 -5.20
N MET A 138 -6.61 -1.07 -6.42
CA MET A 138 -7.77 -1.38 -7.26
C MET A 138 -7.97 -2.88 -7.50
N ALA A 139 -6.91 -3.69 -7.39
CA ALA A 139 -6.99 -5.15 -7.40
C ALA A 139 -7.90 -5.72 -6.31
N ALA A 140 -8.03 -5.03 -5.17
CA ALA A 140 -8.98 -5.38 -4.11
C ALA A 140 -10.44 -5.25 -4.55
N LEU A 141 -10.72 -4.32 -5.43
CA LEU A 141 -12.06 -3.93 -5.85
C LEU A 141 -12.46 -4.55 -7.20
N MET A 142 -11.50 -4.76 -8.10
CA MET A 142 -11.74 -5.15 -9.50
C MET A 142 -11.38 -6.60 -9.83
N GLN A 143 -10.59 -7.29 -9.01
CA GLN A 143 -10.15 -8.68 -9.13
C GLN A 143 -9.67 -9.07 -10.56
N GLY A 144 -8.57 -8.43 -11.00
CA GLY A 144 -7.97 -8.74 -12.30
C GLY A 144 -7.50 -10.21 -12.41
N PRO A 145 -7.44 -10.79 -13.63
CA PRO A 145 -6.96 -12.16 -13.83
C PRO A 145 -5.45 -12.30 -13.60
N ALA A 146 -5.01 -13.52 -13.34
CA ALA A 146 -3.61 -13.90 -13.14
C ALA A 146 -2.91 -13.15 -11.96
N MET A 147 -3.65 -12.86 -10.90
CA MET A 147 -3.14 -12.20 -9.68
C MET A 147 -4.01 -12.52 -8.45
N SER A 148 -4.51 -13.75 -8.35
CA SER A 148 -5.51 -14.11 -7.32
C SER A 148 -5.00 -13.92 -5.89
N ASN A 149 -3.75 -14.27 -5.58
CA ASN A 149 -3.15 -14.07 -4.26
C ASN A 149 -2.98 -12.58 -3.91
N TYR A 150 -2.63 -11.74 -4.88
CA TYR A 150 -2.56 -10.29 -4.71
C TYR A 150 -3.95 -9.69 -4.48
N ASN A 151 -4.95 -10.10 -5.29
CA ASN A 151 -6.34 -9.67 -5.14
C ASN A 151 -6.87 -9.98 -3.74
N VAL A 152 -6.66 -11.22 -3.25
CA VAL A 152 -7.10 -11.65 -1.91
C VAL A 152 -6.41 -10.83 -0.82
N ALA A 153 -5.07 -10.68 -0.90
CA ALA A 153 -4.34 -9.89 0.09
C ALA A 153 -4.87 -8.45 0.17
N LYS A 154 -5.04 -7.79 -0.98
CA LYS A 154 -5.50 -6.40 -1.03
C LYS A 154 -6.99 -6.24 -0.69
N ALA A 155 -7.84 -7.22 -1.04
CA ALA A 155 -9.23 -7.26 -0.58
C ALA A 155 -9.32 -7.43 0.94
N GLY A 156 -8.46 -8.25 1.54
CA GLY A 156 -8.33 -8.38 2.97
C GLY A 156 -7.95 -7.06 3.66
N VAL A 157 -7.09 -6.23 3.04
CA VAL A 157 -6.74 -4.89 3.57
C VAL A 157 -7.95 -3.96 3.55
N VAL A 158 -8.80 -4.01 2.51
CA VAL A 158 -10.04 -3.21 2.47
C VAL A 158 -10.99 -3.66 3.59
N ALA A 159 -11.25 -4.97 3.70
CA ALA A 159 -12.14 -5.51 4.73
C ALA A 159 -11.62 -5.20 6.16
N LEU A 160 -10.31 -5.31 6.40
CA LEU A 160 -9.68 -4.89 7.66
C LEU A 160 -9.94 -3.41 7.94
N SER A 161 -9.75 -2.55 6.94
CA SER A 161 -9.93 -1.11 7.11
C SER A 161 -11.38 -0.73 7.39
N GLU A 162 -12.35 -1.39 6.75
CA GLU A 162 -13.78 -1.23 7.04
C GLU A 162 -14.13 -1.66 8.48
N SER A 163 -13.58 -2.78 8.94
CA SER A 163 -13.74 -3.25 10.32
C SER A 163 -13.15 -2.24 11.32
N LEU A 164 -11.92 -1.78 11.09
CA LEU A 164 -11.26 -0.82 11.96
C LEU A 164 -11.95 0.56 11.97
N LEU A 165 -12.53 1.00 10.86
CA LEU A 165 -13.34 2.22 10.80
C LEU A 165 -14.51 2.18 11.79
N ILE A 166 -15.13 1.00 11.94
CA ILE A 166 -16.26 0.79 12.85
C ILE A 166 -15.76 0.63 14.29
N GLU A 167 -14.78 -0.26 14.50
CA GLU A 167 -14.31 -0.64 15.84
C GLU A 167 -13.57 0.49 16.57
N LEU A 168 -12.88 1.38 15.84
CA LEU A 168 -12.07 2.45 16.43
C LEU A 168 -12.80 3.80 16.51
N LYS A 169 -14.07 3.83 16.14
CA LYS A 169 -14.86 5.08 16.13
C LYS A 169 -14.92 5.75 17.49
N GLU A 170 -15.19 4.99 18.55
CA GLU A 170 -15.27 5.49 19.92
C GLU A 170 -13.90 5.89 20.50
N GLN A 171 -12.80 5.42 19.89
CA GLN A 171 -11.44 5.79 20.25
C GLN A 171 -10.95 7.02 19.47
N GLU A 172 -11.79 7.59 18.61
CA GLU A 172 -11.49 8.74 17.76
C GLU A 172 -10.28 8.55 16.85
N VAL A 173 -9.94 7.29 16.49
CA VAL A 173 -8.87 6.97 15.54
C VAL A 173 -9.44 6.97 14.12
N GLY A 174 -8.91 7.86 13.27
CA GLY A 174 -9.29 7.93 11.86
C GLY A 174 -8.75 6.72 11.08
N VAL A 175 -9.53 6.20 10.13
CA VAL A 175 -9.10 5.09 9.26
C VAL A 175 -9.33 5.44 7.81
N HIS A 176 -8.31 5.21 6.98
CA HIS A 176 -8.32 5.46 5.55
C HIS A 176 -7.76 4.25 4.81
N VAL A 177 -8.37 3.89 3.69
CA VAL A 177 -7.87 2.85 2.78
C VAL A 177 -7.65 3.44 1.39
N VAL A 178 -6.45 3.25 0.85
CA VAL A 178 -6.06 3.79 -0.45
C VAL A 178 -6.02 2.66 -1.47
N CYS A 179 -6.73 2.80 -2.58
CA CYS A 179 -6.80 1.81 -3.64
C CYS A 179 -6.26 2.40 -4.97
N PRO A 180 -4.92 2.53 -5.13
CA PRO A 180 -4.35 2.98 -6.39
C PRO A 180 -4.56 1.93 -7.49
N SER A 181 -4.64 2.38 -8.76
CA SER A 181 -4.52 1.52 -9.94
C SER A 181 -3.05 1.32 -10.28
N PHE A 182 -2.76 0.87 -11.50
CA PHE A 182 -1.39 0.75 -11.99
C PHE A 182 -0.74 2.15 -12.06
N PHE A 183 0.50 2.26 -11.59
CA PHE A 183 1.34 3.45 -11.71
C PHE A 183 2.81 3.04 -11.62
N GLN A 184 3.71 3.88 -12.12
CA GLN A 184 5.14 3.60 -12.12
C GLN A 184 5.69 3.52 -10.69
N THR A 185 6.28 2.37 -10.34
CA THR A 185 6.77 2.04 -9.00
C THR A 185 7.84 0.95 -9.07
N ASN A 186 8.67 0.87 -8.04
CA ASN A 186 9.67 -0.17 -7.85
C ASN A 186 9.07 -1.54 -7.44
N LEU A 187 7.74 -1.70 -7.45
CA LEU A 187 7.07 -2.95 -7.09
C LEU A 187 7.52 -4.15 -7.93
N MET A 188 7.98 -3.88 -9.17
CA MET A 188 8.50 -4.90 -10.07
C MET A 188 9.87 -5.46 -9.66
N ASP A 189 10.61 -4.79 -8.79
CA ASP A 189 11.91 -5.30 -8.31
C ASP A 189 11.72 -6.56 -7.45
N SER A 190 10.62 -6.60 -6.70
CA SER A 190 10.23 -7.75 -5.87
C SER A 190 9.25 -8.72 -6.55
N PHE A 191 8.94 -8.52 -7.84
CA PHE A 191 7.91 -9.32 -8.52
C PHE A 191 8.28 -10.80 -8.60
N ARG A 192 7.36 -11.65 -8.13
CA ARG A 192 7.39 -13.10 -8.32
C ARG A 192 6.32 -13.55 -9.33
N GLY A 193 6.69 -14.42 -10.24
CA GLY A 193 5.75 -14.96 -11.24
C GLY A 193 6.36 -16.08 -12.05
N PRO A 194 5.53 -16.92 -12.70
CA PRO A 194 5.97 -18.15 -13.37
C PRO A 194 6.85 -17.89 -14.58
N THR A 195 6.74 -16.73 -15.22
CA THR A 195 7.49 -16.43 -16.45
C THR A 195 8.03 -14.99 -16.50
N PRO A 196 9.22 -14.79 -17.12
CA PRO A 196 9.74 -13.44 -17.40
C PRO A 196 8.79 -12.57 -18.25
N ALA A 197 8.03 -13.20 -19.16
CA ALA A 197 7.07 -12.51 -20.03
C ALA A 197 5.95 -11.86 -19.21
N MET A 198 5.48 -12.50 -18.15
CA MET A 198 4.47 -11.93 -17.24
C MET A 198 5.02 -10.72 -16.50
N LYS A 199 6.25 -10.78 -15.98
CA LYS A 199 6.93 -9.65 -15.37
C LYS A 199 6.97 -8.44 -16.33
N GLN A 200 7.38 -8.66 -17.57
CA GLN A 200 7.43 -7.62 -18.60
C GLN A 200 6.04 -7.04 -18.92
N GLN A 201 5.00 -7.87 -18.99
CA GLN A 201 3.64 -7.40 -19.27
C GLN A 201 3.09 -6.52 -18.13
N VAL A 202 3.30 -6.90 -16.88
CA VAL A 202 2.91 -6.10 -15.72
C VAL A 202 3.73 -4.80 -15.69
N GLY A 203 5.03 -4.85 -15.97
CA GLY A 203 5.89 -3.65 -16.06
C GLY A 203 5.34 -2.61 -17.05
N LYS A 204 4.93 -3.03 -18.25
CA LYS A 204 4.31 -2.13 -19.25
C LYS A 204 3.00 -1.51 -18.77
N LEU A 205 2.20 -2.23 -17.99
CA LEU A 205 0.97 -1.65 -17.40
C LEU A 205 1.27 -0.56 -16.37
N LEU A 206 2.32 -0.76 -15.57
CA LEU A 206 2.76 0.24 -14.60
C LEU A 206 3.31 1.50 -15.28
N GLU A 207 4.09 1.33 -16.36
CA GLU A 207 4.66 2.44 -17.15
C GLU A 207 3.61 3.26 -17.88
N SER A 208 2.44 2.67 -18.22
CA SER A 208 1.36 3.33 -18.96
C SER A 208 0.45 4.22 -18.11
N SER A 209 0.73 4.38 -16.82
CA SER A 209 -0.09 5.19 -15.92
C SER A 209 -0.10 6.66 -16.32
N PRO A 210 -1.26 7.31 -16.29
CA PRO A 210 -1.37 8.74 -16.57
C PRO A 210 -0.92 9.63 -15.39
N ILE A 211 -0.78 9.06 -14.17
CA ILE A 211 -0.39 9.80 -12.97
C ILE A 211 0.82 9.16 -12.29
N SER A 212 1.68 10.00 -11.76
CA SER A 212 2.92 9.63 -11.06
C SER A 212 2.65 9.23 -9.59
N ALA A 213 3.64 8.60 -8.96
CA ALA A 213 3.60 8.31 -7.53
C ALA A 213 3.51 9.60 -6.67
N ALA A 214 4.13 10.70 -7.11
CA ALA A 214 4.07 11.98 -6.44
C ALA A 214 2.65 12.58 -6.47
N GLU A 215 1.97 12.54 -7.62
CA GLU A 215 0.58 12.99 -7.75
C GLU A 215 -0.38 12.13 -6.93
N ILE A 216 -0.12 10.81 -6.84
CA ILE A 216 -0.88 9.92 -5.96
C ILE A 216 -0.66 10.31 -4.49
N ALA A 217 0.58 10.59 -4.08
CA ALA A 217 0.89 11.00 -2.71
C ALA A 217 0.20 12.32 -2.34
N ASP A 218 0.15 13.28 -3.25
CA ASP A 218 -0.58 14.54 -3.05
C ASP A 218 -2.09 14.31 -2.94
N TYR A 219 -2.67 13.47 -3.81
CA TYR A 219 -4.08 13.10 -3.74
C TYR A 219 -4.43 12.43 -2.40
N ILE A 220 -3.57 11.51 -1.92
CA ILE A 220 -3.74 10.84 -0.62
C ILE A 220 -3.74 11.88 0.51
N TYR A 221 -2.76 12.79 0.52
CA TYR A 221 -2.68 13.85 1.53
C TYR A 221 -3.97 14.66 1.60
N GLN A 222 -4.43 15.17 0.47
CA GLN A 222 -5.65 15.96 0.38
C GLN A 222 -6.91 15.19 0.80
N ALA A 223 -7.02 13.91 0.40
CA ALA A 223 -8.16 13.06 0.74
C ALA A 223 -8.22 12.78 2.25
N ILE A 224 -7.06 12.55 2.89
CA ILE A 224 -6.97 12.36 4.35
C ILE A 224 -7.39 13.65 5.10
N GLU A 225 -6.98 14.82 4.61
CA GLU A 225 -7.41 16.10 5.20
C GLU A 225 -8.92 16.34 5.06
N ARG A 226 -9.56 15.82 4.01
CA ARG A 226 -11.03 15.83 3.84
C ARG A 226 -11.76 14.75 4.64
N GLY A 227 -11.04 13.85 5.31
CA GLY A 227 -11.61 12.73 6.06
C GLY A 227 -12.18 11.60 5.19
N GLU A 228 -11.74 11.45 3.95
CA GLU A 228 -12.22 10.39 3.03
C GLU A 228 -11.75 9.01 3.52
N PHE A 229 -12.68 8.08 3.70
CA PHE A 229 -12.34 6.70 4.08
C PHE A 229 -11.72 5.92 2.93
N MET A 230 -12.40 5.81 1.79
CA MET A 230 -11.94 5.06 0.62
C MET A 230 -11.36 6.01 -0.43
N ILE A 231 -10.04 6.01 -0.54
CA ILE A 231 -9.28 6.93 -1.41
C ILE A 231 -8.94 6.24 -2.72
N LEU A 232 -9.51 6.73 -3.83
CA LEU A 232 -9.34 6.20 -5.18
C LEU A 232 -8.64 7.26 -6.07
N PRO A 233 -7.30 7.30 -6.14
CA PRO A 233 -6.59 8.39 -6.83
C PRO A 233 -6.87 8.44 -8.34
N HIS A 234 -7.05 7.28 -8.99
CA HIS A 234 -7.24 7.17 -10.43
C HIS A 234 -8.70 7.35 -10.84
N GLU A 235 -9.01 8.28 -11.72
CA GLU A 235 -10.36 8.53 -12.22
C GLU A 235 -10.97 7.29 -12.89
N GLN A 236 -10.19 6.62 -13.75
CA GLN A 236 -10.63 5.37 -14.41
C GLN A 236 -10.98 4.29 -13.37
N GLY A 237 -10.22 4.21 -12.27
CA GLY A 237 -10.51 3.29 -11.16
C GLY A 237 -11.84 3.60 -10.48
N ARG A 238 -12.14 4.89 -10.22
CA ARG A 238 -13.43 5.33 -9.66
C ARG A 238 -14.60 4.95 -10.56
N MET A 239 -14.46 5.20 -11.87
CA MET A 239 -15.50 4.86 -12.85
C MET A 239 -15.73 3.34 -12.95
N ALA A 240 -14.66 2.56 -13.04
CA ALA A 240 -14.73 1.10 -13.10
C ALA A 240 -15.36 0.49 -11.84
N TRP A 241 -14.98 1.00 -10.65
CA TRP A 241 -15.58 0.58 -9.38
C TRP A 241 -17.09 0.91 -9.32
N ALA A 242 -17.48 2.12 -9.69
CA ALA A 242 -18.90 2.52 -9.74
C ALA A 242 -19.71 1.66 -10.73
N LEU A 243 -19.12 1.30 -11.88
CA LEU A 243 -19.74 0.41 -12.85
C LEU A 243 -19.91 -1.01 -12.27
N LYS A 244 -18.87 -1.55 -11.60
CA LYS A 244 -18.95 -2.88 -10.97
C LYS A 244 -20.08 -2.97 -9.94
N GLN A 245 -20.28 -1.94 -9.14
CA GLN A 245 -21.35 -1.92 -8.14
C GLN A 245 -22.76 -1.98 -8.78
N LYS A 246 -22.92 -1.39 -9.96
CA LYS A 246 -24.20 -1.37 -10.67
C LYS A 246 -24.42 -2.60 -11.57
N THR A 247 -23.37 -3.05 -12.23
CA THR A 247 -23.43 -4.12 -13.25
C THR A 247 -22.25 -5.08 -13.13
N PRO A 248 -22.14 -5.84 -12.03
CA PRO A 248 -20.97 -6.71 -11.78
C PRO A 248 -20.76 -7.76 -12.86
N GLN A 249 -21.83 -8.29 -13.45
CA GLN A 249 -21.75 -9.32 -14.48
C GLN A 249 -21.06 -8.82 -15.76
N LEU A 250 -21.26 -7.56 -16.13
CA LEU A 250 -20.60 -6.97 -17.30
C LEU A 250 -19.07 -6.99 -17.11
N LEU A 251 -18.59 -6.58 -15.95
CA LEU A 251 -17.18 -6.60 -15.63
C LEU A 251 -16.62 -8.02 -15.56
N TYR A 252 -17.34 -8.97 -14.95
CA TYR A 252 -16.88 -10.38 -14.90
C TYR A 252 -16.72 -10.97 -16.29
N ASN A 253 -17.63 -10.70 -17.21
CA ASN A 253 -17.52 -11.14 -18.59
C ASN A 253 -16.27 -10.55 -19.29
N GLU A 254 -15.97 -9.31 -19.03
CA GLU A 254 -14.76 -8.65 -19.54
C GLU A 254 -13.48 -9.27 -18.97
N MET A 255 -13.42 -9.51 -17.65
CA MET A 255 -12.28 -10.16 -16.98
C MET A 255 -12.09 -11.61 -17.46
N VAL A 256 -13.16 -12.37 -17.69
CA VAL A 256 -13.11 -13.72 -18.27
C VAL A 256 -12.54 -13.69 -19.70
N SER A 257 -12.99 -12.73 -20.52
CA SER A 257 -12.43 -12.54 -21.87
C SER A 257 -10.94 -12.19 -21.84
N MET A 258 -10.53 -11.31 -20.93
CA MET A 258 -9.13 -10.94 -20.73
C MET A 258 -8.30 -12.16 -20.30
N ALA A 259 -8.76 -12.93 -19.32
CA ALA A 259 -8.09 -14.15 -18.86
C ALA A 259 -7.89 -15.16 -20.00
N GLY A 260 -8.90 -15.38 -20.84
CA GLY A 260 -8.81 -16.25 -22.01
C GLY A 260 -7.77 -15.79 -23.03
N LYS A 261 -7.68 -14.48 -23.29
CA LYS A 261 -6.65 -13.91 -24.19
C LYS A 261 -5.24 -14.08 -23.60
N MET A 262 -5.08 -13.85 -22.28
CA MET A 262 -3.79 -14.03 -21.60
C MET A 262 -3.31 -15.48 -21.67
N ARG A 263 -4.18 -16.47 -21.39
CA ARG A 263 -3.83 -17.89 -21.49
C ARG A 263 -3.43 -18.32 -22.91
N LYS A 264 -4.16 -17.87 -23.93
CA LYS A 264 -3.81 -18.16 -25.36
C LYS A 264 -2.44 -17.60 -25.73
N LYS A 265 -2.12 -16.40 -25.25
CA LYS A 265 -0.82 -15.77 -25.49
C LYS A 265 0.32 -16.50 -24.78
N ALA A 266 0.10 -16.96 -23.54
CA ALA A 266 1.08 -17.75 -22.79
C ALA A 266 1.35 -19.11 -23.43
N ALA A 267 0.34 -19.77 -24.03
CA ALA A 267 0.48 -21.06 -24.71
C ALA A 267 1.14 -20.96 -26.10
N ALA A 268 1.31 -19.76 -26.66
CA ALA A 268 1.89 -19.54 -27.99
C ALA A 268 3.41 -19.17 -27.91
N VAL A 269 3.98 -19.15 -26.74
CA VAL A 269 5.41 -18.88 -26.46
C VAL A 269 6.06 -20.14 -25.91
#